data_b773a94159d00ad192d38b380a9d6b19
#
_entry.id   b773a94159d00ad192d38b380a9d6b19
#
_cell.length_a   1.000
_cell.length_b   1.000
_cell.length_c   1.000
_cell.angle_alpha   90.00
_cell.angle_beta   90.00
_cell.angle_gamma   90.00
#
_symmetry.space_group_name_H-M   'P 1'
#
loop_
_entity.id
_entity.type
_entity.pdbx_description
1 polymer ?
#
loop_
_entity_poly.entity_id
_entity_poly.type
_entity_poly.pdbx_seq_one_letter_code
_entity_poly.pdbx_strand_id
1 'polypeptide(L)'
;MNANEKDVVVLIGSGQIGQAIARRVGSGRHIVLADLKQEHADQAARVLENTGFTTSTLAVDISSRSSILGLIDHAQQFGAIKYLINAAGVSPSQASVETILNVDLYGTAVLLEEFGKVIEADGSGIIISSQSGHRLGALPQEETDQLAM
;
A
#
# COMPACT_ATOMS: atom_id res chain seq x y z
N MET A 1 -4.56 8.91 -26.06
CA MET A 1 -4.69 7.71 -25.20
C MET A 1 -4.20 6.53 -26.00
N ASN A 2 -3.09 5.97 -25.62
CA ASN A 2 -2.62 4.73 -26.23
C ASN A 2 -3.56 3.60 -25.78
N ALA A 3 -4.12 2.86 -26.73
CA ALA A 3 -5.07 1.76 -26.49
C ALA A 3 -4.53 0.57 -25.65
N ASN A 4 -3.35 0.72 -25.06
CA ASN A 4 -2.65 -0.32 -24.28
C ASN A 4 -2.33 0.09 -22.82
N GLU A 5 -2.68 1.29 -22.39
CA GLU A 5 -2.48 1.69 -21.00
C GLU A 5 -3.64 1.17 -20.16
N LYS A 6 -3.35 0.22 -19.28
CA LYS A 6 -4.31 -0.32 -18.32
C LYS A 6 -4.28 0.57 -17.08
N ASP A 7 -5.42 0.75 -16.42
CA ASP A 7 -5.45 1.27 -15.06
C ASP A 7 -4.54 0.43 -14.16
N VAL A 8 -3.92 1.07 -13.19
CA VAL A 8 -3.00 0.43 -12.26
C VAL A 8 -3.62 0.27 -10.88
N VAL A 9 -3.44 -0.90 -10.30
CA VAL A 9 -3.69 -1.19 -8.89
C VAL A 9 -2.33 -1.31 -8.20
N VAL A 10 -2.08 -0.50 -7.20
CA VAL A 10 -0.89 -0.61 -6.36
C VAL A 10 -1.25 -1.34 -5.07
N LEU A 11 -0.63 -2.48 -4.84
CA LEU A 11 -0.75 -3.26 -3.62
C LEU A 11 0.55 -3.16 -2.82
N ILE A 12 0.48 -2.63 -1.61
CA ILE A 12 1.59 -2.57 -0.65
C ILE A 12 1.30 -3.56 0.48
N GLY A 13 2.26 -4.44 0.74
CA GLY A 13 2.06 -5.59 1.62
C GLY A 13 1.43 -6.76 0.87
N SER A 14 2.27 -7.65 0.37
CA SER A 14 1.90 -8.75 -0.51
C SER A 14 1.34 -9.99 0.20
N GLY A 15 0.85 -9.82 1.43
CA GLY A 15 0.21 -10.87 2.22
C GLY A 15 -1.16 -11.28 1.69
N GLN A 16 -1.80 -12.23 2.38
CA GLN A 16 -3.06 -12.85 1.93
C GLN A 16 -4.23 -11.85 1.85
N ILE A 17 -4.33 -10.90 2.79
CA ILE A 17 -5.39 -9.87 2.78
C ILE A 17 -5.24 -8.98 1.55
N GLY A 18 -4.04 -8.45 1.32
CA GLY A 18 -3.76 -7.61 0.16
C GLY A 18 -4.04 -8.31 -1.16
N GLN A 19 -3.56 -9.55 -1.33
CA GLN A 19 -3.82 -10.36 -2.51
C GLN A 19 -5.33 -10.62 -2.72
N ALA A 20 -6.09 -10.89 -1.65
CA ALA A 20 -7.52 -11.12 -1.74
C ALA A 20 -8.28 -9.88 -2.22
N ILE A 21 -7.86 -8.68 -1.81
CA ILE A 21 -8.43 -7.42 -2.27
C ILE A 21 -8.01 -7.16 -3.72
N ALA A 22 -6.71 -7.29 -4.04
CA ALA A 22 -6.19 -7.06 -5.38
C ALA A 22 -6.88 -7.93 -6.45
N ARG A 23 -7.18 -9.19 -6.14
CA ARG A 23 -7.95 -10.08 -7.03
C ARG A 23 -9.34 -9.56 -7.37
N ARG A 24 -9.99 -8.86 -6.44
CA ARG A 24 -11.35 -8.35 -6.63
C ARG A 24 -11.39 -7.11 -7.53
N VAL A 25 -10.37 -6.27 -7.42
CA VAL A 25 -10.32 -4.99 -8.16
C VAL A 25 -9.34 -4.99 -9.33
N GLY A 26 -8.52 -6.03 -9.46
CA GLY A 26 -7.44 -6.11 -10.45
C GLY A 26 -7.83 -6.62 -11.84
N SER A 27 -9.07 -7.09 -12.03
CA SER A 27 -9.49 -7.62 -13.34
C SER A 27 -9.36 -6.57 -14.43
N GLY A 28 -8.63 -6.90 -15.51
CA GLY A 28 -8.37 -5.99 -16.62
C GLY A 28 -7.35 -4.89 -16.35
N ARG A 29 -6.74 -4.85 -15.15
CA ARG A 29 -5.77 -3.85 -14.71
C ARG A 29 -4.38 -4.43 -14.59
N HIS A 30 -3.38 -3.56 -14.49
CA HIS A 30 -2.02 -3.96 -14.10
C HIS A 30 -1.87 -3.85 -12.58
N ILE A 31 -1.41 -4.90 -11.92
CA ILE A 31 -1.21 -4.92 -10.47
C ILE A 31 0.29 -4.76 -10.17
N VAL A 32 0.66 -3.65 -9.54
CA VAL A 32 2.00 -3.43 -8.98
C VAL A 32 2.00 -3.93 -7.55
N LEU A 33 2.80 -4.95 -7.28
CA LEU A 33 2.97 -5.52 -5.93
C LEU A 33 4.23 -4.98 -5.30
N ALA A 34 4.08 -4.35 -4.16
CA ALA A 34 5.17 -3.81 -3.36
C ALA A 34 5.22 -4.49 -2.00
N ASP A 35 6.43 -4.82 -1.56
CA ASP A 35 6.68 -5.39 -0.24
C ASP A 35 8.07 -4.94 0.23
N LEU A 36 8.33 -4.94 1.53
CA LEU A 36 9.66 -4.67 2.06
C LEU A 36 10.69 -5.65 1.51
N LYS A 37 10.28 -6.90 1.28
CA LYS A 37 11.11 -7.96 0.73
C LYS A 37 10.68 -8.28 -0.70
N GLN A 38 11.58 -8.09 -1.66
CA GLN A 38 11.33 -8.40 -3.07
C GLN A 38 10.80 -9.82 -3.26
N GLU A 39 11.34 -10.79 -2.54
CA GLU A 39 10.92 -12.20 -2.63
C GLU A 39 9.43 -12.41 -2.30
N HIS A 40 8.89 -11.65 -1.34
CA HIS A 40 7.46 -11.73 -1.00
C HIS A 40 6.59 -11.17 -2.11
N ALA A 41 6.98 -10.04 -2.69
CA ALA A 41 6.29 -9.45 -3.84
C ALA A 41 6.31 -10.41 -5.04
N ASP A 42 7.46 -11.00 -5.36
CA ASP A 42 7.62 -11.94 -6.47
C ASP A 42 6.80 -13.22 -6.28
N GLN A 43 6.75 -13.73 -5.05
CA GLN A 43 5.94 -14.91 -4.73
C GLN A 43 4.45 -14.63 -4.90
N ALA A 44 3.97 -13.48 -4.42
CA ALA A 44 2.60 -13.06 -4.60
C ALA A 44 2.24 -12.80 -6.07
N ALA A 45 3.16 -12.22 -6.84
CA ALA A 45 3.02 -12.01 -8.28
C ALA A 45 2.77 -13.33 -9.01
N ARG A 46 3.59 -14.34 -8.77
CA ARG A 46 3.41 -15.68 -9.39
C ARG A 46 2.04 -16.28 -9.09
N VAL A 47 1.53 -16.10 -7.87
CA VAL A 47 0.19 -16.59 -7.49
C VAL A 47 -0.90 -15.87 -8.28
N LEU A 48 -0.77 -14.57 -8.49
CA LEU A 48 -1.74 -13.78 -9.26
C LEU A 48 -1.63 -14.06 -10.76
N GLU A 49 -0.42 -14.15 -11.30
CA GLU A 49 -0.16 -14.46 -12.71
C GLU A 49 -0.71 -15.82 -13.11
N ASN A 50 -0.59 -16.85 -12.25
CA ASN A 50 -1.17 -18.16 -12.46
C ASN A 50 -2.71 -18.15 -12.55
N THR A 51 -3.34 -17.07 -12.10
CA THR A 51 -4.79 -16.86 -12.17
C THR A 51 -5.18 -15.81 -13.22
N GLY A 52 -4.24 -15.40 -14.08
CA GLY A 52 -4.50 -14.58 -15.26
C GLY A 52 -4.34 -13.07 -15.06
N PHE A 53 -3.78 -12.62 -13.92
CA PHE A 53 -3.49 -11.20 -13.71
C PHE A 53 -2.16 -10.80 -14.36
N THR A 54 -2.06 -9.54 -14.77
CA THR A 54 -0.82 -8.93 -15.21
C THR A 54 -0.18 -8.20 -14.03
N THR A 55 1.07 -8.53 -13.70
CA THR A 55 1.73 -8.00 -12.50
C THR A 55 3.11 -7.43 -12.78
N SER A 56 3.59 -6.60 -11.87
CA SER A 56 4.98 -6.23 -11.69
C SER A 56 5.29 -6.09 -10.21
N THR A 57 6.55 -6.15 -9.83
CA THR A 57 6.98 -6.18 -8.43
C THR A 57 8.04 -5.13 -8.15
N LEU A 58 8.05 -4.61 -6.92
CA LEU A 58 9.08 -3.68 -6.44
C LEU A 58 9.28 -3.85 -4.93
N ALA A 59 10.54 -3.87 -4.49
CA ALA A 59 10.86 -3.76 -3.06
C ALA A 59 10.64 -2.32 -2.59
N VAL A 60 9.85 -2.13 -1.53
CA VAL A 60 9.47 -0.81 -1.01
C VAL A 60 9.50 -0.79 0.51
N ASP A 61 10.20 0.18 1.05
CA ASP A 61 10.17 0.53 2.47
C ASP A 61 9.22 1.72 2.66
N ILE A 62 8.04 1.49 3.24
CA ILE A 62 7.05 2.55 3.45
C ILE A 62 7.43 3.54 4.56
N SER A 63 8.45 3.25 5.37
CA SER A 63 9.04 4.23 6.30
C SER A 63 9.92 5.26 5.59
N SER A 64 10.18 5.09 4.29
CA SER A 64 11.00 5.98 3.46
C SER A 64 10.17 6.67 2.39
N ARG A 65 10.04 8.01 2.48
CA ARG A 65 9.35 8.81 1.47
C ARG A 65 9.93 8.62 0.07
N SER A 66 11.25 8.54 -0.05
CA SER A 66 11.89 8.34 -1.36
C SER A 66 11.55 6.97 -1.97
N SER A 67 11.41 5.94 -1.13
CA SER A 67 10.98 4.62 -1.58
C SER A 67 9.52 4.63 -2.07
N ILE A 68 8.64 5.36 -1.38
CA ILE A 68 7.24 5.56 -1.79
C ILE A 68 7.16 6.32 -3.13
N LEU A 69 7.95 7.37 -3.30
CA LEU A 69 8.01 8.11 -4.57
C LEU A 69 8.50 7.21 -5.72
N GLY A 70 9.53 6.38 -5.47
CA GLY A 70 10.00 5.39 -6.43
C GLY A 70 8.93 4.37 -6.82
N LEU A 71 8.05 3.98 -5.88
CA LEU A 71 6.90 3.11 -6.18
C LEU A 71 5.89 3.81 -7.09
N ILE A 72 5.60 5.07 -6.84
CA ILE A 72 4.69 5.87 -7.68
C ILE A 72 5.25 5.96 -9.10
N ASP A 73 6.51 6.35 -9.24
CA ASP A 73 7.18 6.44 -10.54
C ASP A 73 7.18 5.11 -11.29
N HIS A 74 7.41 4.01 -10.58
CA HIS A 74 7.34 2.66 -11.15
C HIS A 74 5.92 2.32 -11.61
N ALA A 75 4.92 2.58 -10.79
CA ALA A 75 3.53 2.26 -11.10
C ALA A 75 3.02 3.05 -12.33
N GLN A 76 3.39 4.32 -12.43
CA GLN A 76 2.98 5.18 -13.55
C GLN A 76 3.54 4.75 -14.91
N GLN A 77 4.57 3.90 -14.94
CA GLN A 77 5.08 3.31 -16.19
C GLN A 77 4.08 2.36 -16.87
N PHE A 78 3.13 1.82 -16.12
CA PHE A 78 2.14 0.86 -16.61
C PHE A 78 0.78 1.47 -16.90
N GLY A 79 0.52 2.69 -16.43
CA GLY A 79 -0.72 3.41 -16.66
C GLY A 79 -1.11 4.32 -15.48
N ALA A 80 -2.33 4.81 -15.52
CA ALA A 80 -2.86 5.69 -14.48
C ALA A 80 -3.17 4.89 -13.20
N ILE A 81 -2.77 5.42 -12.04
CA ILE A 81 -3.00 4.78 -10.74
C ILE A 81 -4.47 4.95 -10.35
N LYS A 82 -5.21 3.87 -10.37
CA LYS A 82 -6.65 3.84 -10.07
C LYS A 82 -6.93 3.43 -8.62
N TYR A 83 -6.19 2.47 -8.10
CA TYR A 83 -6.40 1.96 -6.74
C TYR A 83 -5.08 1.82 -5.98
N LEU A 84 -5.10 2.29 -4.74
CA LEU A 84 -4.08 2.01 -3.75
C LEU A 84 -4.65 1.06 -2.69
N ILE A 85 -3.93 -0.02 -2.42
CA ILE A 85 -4.24 -0.96 -1.33
C ILE A 85 -3.01 -1.00 -0.43
N ASN A 86 -3.08 -0.42 0.76
CA ASN A 86 -2.05 -0.58 1.78
C ASN A 86 -2.48 -1.66 2.78
N ALA A 87 -1.90 -2.84 2.65
CA ALA A 87 -2.05 -3.97 3.56
C ALA A 87 -0.72 -4.29 4.30
N ALA A 88 0.25 -3.39 4.20
CA ALA A 88 1.49 -3.47 4.97
C ALA A 88 1.25 -2.93 6.38
N GLY A 89 1.97 -3.49 7.33
CA GLY A 89 1.94 -3.09 8.71
C GLY A 89 2.74 -4.06 9.57
N VAL A 90 3.12 -3.62 10.75
CA VAL A 90 3.85 -4.44 11.73
C VAL A 90 3.15 -4.37 13.09
N SER A 91 3.36 -5.39 13.90
CA SER A 91 2.75 -5.49 15.23
C SER A 91 3.81 -5.52 16.34
N PRO A 92 3.43 -5.27 17.61
CA PRO A 92 4.35 -5.33 18.74
C PRO A 92 5.08 -6.68 18.91
N SER A 93 4.53 -7.77 18.37
CA SER A 93 5.18 -9.07 18.36
C SER A 93 6.26 -9.21 17.27
N GLN A 94 6.31 -8.29 16.32
CA GLN A 94 7.17 -8.34 15.13
C GLN A 94 8.23 -7.25 15.11
N ALA A 95 7.97 -6.10 15.76
CA ALA A 95 8.80 -4.92 15.63
C ALA A 95 8.84 -4.07 16.92
N SER A 96 9.87 -3.22 17.01
CA SER A 96 9.98 -2.22 18.07
C SER A 96 8.91 -1.12 17.91
N VAL A 97 8.63 -0.38 18.98
CA VAL A 97 7.71 0.76 18.97
C VAL A 97 8.13 1.79 17.91
N GLU A 98 9.42 2.11 17.82
CA GLU A 98 9.96 3.02 16.81
C GLU A 98 9.65 2.54 15.38
N THR A 99 9.86 1.27 15.11
CA THR A 99 9.55 0.68 13.79
C THR A 99 8.05 0.75 13.50
N ILE A 100 7.19 0.45 14.49
CA ILE A 100 5.74 0.55 14.34
C ILE A 100 5.32 1.98 14.01
N LEU A 101 5.85 2.98 14.71
CA LEU A 101 5.54 4.38 14.44
C LEU A 101 6.00 4.81 13.04
N ASN A 102 7.18 4.37 12.62
CA ASN A 102 7.71 4.72 11.31
C ASN A 102 6.96 4.03 10.16
N VAL A 103 6.52 2.80 10.34
CA VAL A 103 5.82 2.02 9.31
C VAL A 103 4.32 2.34 9.33
N ASP A 104 3.66 2.14 10.48
CA ASP A 104 2.20 2.17 10.54
C ASP A 104 1.64 3.59 10.61
N LEU A 105 2.35 4.53 11.26
CA LEU A 105 1.89 5.91 11.39
C LEU A 105 2.50 6.80 10.30
N TYR A 106 3.81 7.04 10.34
CA TYR A 106 4.50 7.92 9.40
C TYR A 106 4.38 7.44 7.96
N GLY A 107 4.67 6.16 7.70
CA GLY A 107 4.57 5.57 6.38
C GLY A 107 3.16 5.67 5.79
N THR A 108 2.14 5.40 6.59
CA THR A 108 0.74 5.55 6.16
C THR A 108 0.40 7.00 5.82
N ALA A 109 0.85 7.97 6.65
CA ALA A 109 0.62 9.39 6.38
C ALA A 109 1.29 9.83 5.06
N VAL A 110 2.53 9.40 4.82
CA VAL A 110 3.25 9.70 3.57
C VAL A 110 2.57 9.04 2.37
N LEU A 111 2.11 7.79 2.49
CA LEU A 111 1.36 7.11 1.44
C LEU A 111 0.10 7.91 1.04
N LEU A 112 -0.68 8.34 2.03
CA LEU A 112 -1.89 9.12 1.77
C LEU A 112 -1.57 10.46 1.11
N GLU A 113 -0.51 11.14 1.57
CA GLU A 113 -0.07 12.42 1.01
C GLU A 113 0.39 12.26 -0.44
N GLU A 114 1.29 11.32 -0.74
CA GLU A 114 1.91 11.21 -2.06
C GLU A 114 0.98 10.55 -3.09
N PHE A 115 0.26 9.50 -2.71
CA PHE A 115 -0.73 8.89 -3.61
C PHE A 115 -1.94 9.79 -3.85
N GLY A 116 -2.33 10.61 -2.87
CA GLY A 116 -3.40 11.59 -3.03
C GLY A 116 -3.14 12.63 -4.13
N LYS A 117 -1.88 12.84 -4.52
CA LYS A 117 -1.48 13.76 -5.60
C LYS A 117 -1.59 13.13 -6.99
N VAL A 118 -1.59 11.80 -7.09
CA VAL A 118 -1.40 11.06 -8.36
C VAL A 118 -2.51 10.06 -8.67
N ILE A 119 -3.33 9.69 -7.69
CA ILE A 119 -4.46 8.78 -7.92
C ILE A 119 -5.51 9.47 -8.76
N GLU A 120 -6.13 8.74 -9.70
CA GLU A 120 -7.17 9.27 -10.58
C GLU A 120 -8.37 9.83 -9.79
N ALA A 121 -9.05 10.83 -10.36
CA ALA A 121 -10.16 11.51 -9.69
C ALA A 121 -11.32 10.57 -9.29
N ASP A 122 -11.51 9.48 -10.04
CA ASP A 122 -12.48 8.42 -9.77
C ASP A 122 -11.81 7.16 -9.16
N GLY A 123 -10.57 7.32 -8.66
CA GLY A 123 -9.80 6.28 -7.98
C GLY A 123 -10.16 6.15 -6.50
N SER A 124 -9.58 5.16 -5.84
CA SER A 124 -9.78 4.92 -4.42
C SER A 124 -8.52 4.39 -3.74
N GLY A 125 -8.31 4.80 -2.49
CA GLY A 125 -7.29 4.26 -1.59
C GLY A 125 -7.92 3.50 -0.43
N ILE A 126 -7.37 2.34 -0.10
CA ILE A 126 -7.77 1.53 1.05
C ILE A 126 -6.55 1.30 1.93
N ILE A 127 -6.68 1.65 3.20
CA ILE A 127 -5.68 1.36 4.22
C ILE A 127 -6.27 0.32 5.18
N ILE A 128 -5.58 -0.81 5.31
CA ILE A 128 -5.97 -1.85 6.26
C ILE A 128 -5.50 -1.43 7.64
N SER A 129 -6.45 -1.13 8.50
CA SER A 129 -6.23 -0.79 9.90
C SER A 129 -6.59 -1.97 10.82
N SER A 130 -6.39 -1.80 12.11
CA SER A 130 -6.66 -2.85 13.09
C SER A 130 -7.77 -2.46 14.07
N GLN A 131 -8.62 -3.42 14.39
CA GLN A 131 -9.56 -3.33 15.50
C GLN A 131 -8.86 -3.07 16.85
N SER A 132 -7.57 -3.36 16.95
CA SER A 132 -6.78 -3.11 18.17
C SER A 132 -6.77 -1.65 18.58
N GLY A 133 -6.85 -0.71 17.64
CA GLY A 133 -6.95 0.72 17.92
C GLY A 133 -8.20 1.13 18.69
N HIS A 134 -9.23 0.31 18.69
CA HIS A 134 -10.50 0.55 19.40
C HIS A 134 -10.61 -0.18 20.76
N ARG A 135 -9.60 -0.96 21.13
CA ARG A 135 -9.58 -1.71 22.39
C ARG A 135 -8.98 -0.94 23.56
N LEU A 136 -8.18 0.07 23.26
CA LEU A 136 -7.64 0.99 24.27
C LEU A 136 -8.63 2.12 24.52
N GLY A 137 -8.65 2.65 25.75
CA GLY A 137 -9.41 3.86 26.06
C GLY A 137 -8.97 5.03 25.17
N ALA A 138 -9.84 6.01 25.00
CA ALA A 138 -9.48 7.22 24.27
C ALA A 138 -8.26 7.88 24.93
N LEU A 139 -7.35 8.37 24.10
CA LEU A 139 -6.23 9.19 24.58
C LEU A 139 -6.78 10.46 25.28
N PRO A 140 -6.10 10.97 26.31
CA PRO A 140 -6.40 12.30 26.84
C PRO A 140 -6.41 13.34 25.71
N GLN A 141 -7.26 14.36 25.83
CA GLN A 141 -7.41 15.38 24.78
C GLN A 141 -6.07 16.05 24.42
N GLU A 142 -5.23 16.31 25.43
CA GLU A 142 -3.91 16.90 25.24
C GLU A 142 -2.99 16.04 24.34
N GLU A 143 -3.00 14.72 24.52
CA GLU A 143 -2.24 13.79 23.70
C GLU A 143 -2.83 13.67 22.27
N THR A 144 -4.16 13.71 22.17
CA THR A 144 -4.86 13.71 20.88
C THR A 144 -4.50 14.97 20.08
N ASP A 145 -4.46 16.13 20.73
CA ASP A 145 -4.11 17.40 20.08
C ASP A 145 -2.65 17.43 19.63
N GLN A 146 -1.74 16.79 20.38
CA GLN A 146 -0.33 16.66 19.97
C GLN A 146 -0.14 15.77 18.73
N LEU A 147 -0.99 14.76 18.53
CA LEU A 147 -0.95 13.89 17.35
C LEU A 147 -1.57 14.55 16.10
N ALA A 148 -2.38 15.59 16.29
CA ALA A 148 -3.07 16.29 15.20
C ALA A 148 -2.23 17.43 14.57
N MET A 149 -1.05 17.74 15.14
CA MET A 149 -0.11 18.76 14.64
C MET A 149 0.90 18.15 13.68
#